data_c432ab49bf003d8880378dbf3bac19ba
#
_entry.id   c432ab49bf003d8880378dbf3bac19ba
#
_cell.length_a   1.000
_cell.length_b   1.000
_cell.length_c   1.000
_cell.angle_alpha   90.00
_cell.angle_beta   90.00
_cell.angle_gamma   90.00
#
_symmetry.space_group_name_H-M   'P 1'
#
loop_
_entity.id
_entity.type
_entity.pdbx_description
1 polymer ?
#
loop_
_entity_poly.entity_id
_entity_poly.type
_entity_poly.pdbx_seq_one_letter_code
_entity_poly.pdbx_strand_id
1 'polypeptide(L)'
;MLGIFGLRLPRLATLLLAGAILVAVCAAGILYVWSPKATLRITTGPAGGIAQRFVSAFIGVTTAAHPYIRFETVTVADLRASSKALEDRKVDIALVRSDVAPPTNGQSLVILRRDVIALVVPSGSPIKNFSQLPGKTVAIPTGVLQEENSRALDLILSYFNAQPDAVKRLFLPVAEIGPAIRAKRAVAALAVGPVAPGEAVDVVSSVARATREAPKILALDDNDAIAKRFPGLESIDIPEGAFKARPPTPDDSVKGLAVSYRFVVPVTMLNAVAGVIARSALKTKAKLMAVTPLASEIEAPDPDEKNPVLAIHPGVAAYLSSGEQSFIDEAQTYFYAIGIPLSIIGSAIAIVSGMLRNKELQGDQQRIFRLLVIADEAGDADREELDTLEKEFKASVAACVGKLIEGSNTTEQAPVSLAIEHARRAIEARRMAIGTRAAPEAARAGKDEVAAQKETGAAPLVSDSAS
;
A
#
# COMPACT_ATOMS: atom_id res chain seq x y z
N MET A 1 -43.87 0.15 11.46
CA MET A 1 -44.42 0.69 10.20
C MET A 1 -43.36 1.54 9.52
N LEU A 2 -42.60 0.94 8.64
CA LEU A 2 -41.70 1.66 7.72
C LEU A 2 -41.89 0.99 6.36
N GLY A 3 -42.76 1.61 5.54
CA GLY A 3 -42.99 1.20 4.16
C GLY A 3 -41.76 1.56 3.32
N ILE A 4 -40.99 0.56 2.95
CA ILE A 4 -39.88 0.74 2.00
C ILE A 4 -40.51 0.90 0.61
N PHE A 5 -40.39 2.08 0.06
CA PHE A 5 -40.70 2.46 -1.31
C PHE A 5 -40.13 1.42 -2.29
N GLY A 6 -41.01 0.66 -2.91
CA GLY A 6 -40.67 -0.23 -4.01
C GLY A 6 -40.37 0.55 -5.29
N LEU A 7 -39.25 1.28 -5.33
CA LEU A 7 -38.70 1.80 -6.58
C LEU A 7 -38.20 0.64 -7.41
N ARG A 8 -38.96 0.18 -8.40
CA ARG A 8 -38.46 -0.69 -9.47
C ARG A 8 -37.49 0.12 -10.33
N LEU A 9 -36.23 0.17 -9.91
CA LEU A 9 -35.17 0.76 -10.72
C LEU A 9 -35.04 -0.04 -12.03
N PRO A 10 -34.95 0.62 -13.19
CA PRO A 10 -34.70 -0.08 -14.46
C PRO A 10 -33.41 -0.91 -14.35
N ARG A 11 -33.39 -2.09 -14.95
CA ARG A 11 -32.25 -3.05 -14.88
C ARG A 11 -30.88 -2.38 -15.13
N LEU A 12 -30.85 -1.35 -15.96
CA LEU A 12 -29.62 -0.54 -16.20
C LEU A 12 -29.19 0.23 -14.96
N ALA A 13 -30.11 0.81 -14.20
CA ALA A 13 -29.80 1.55 -12.98
C ALA A 13 -29.31 0.62 -11.86
N THR A 14 -29.83 -0.62 -11.76
CA THR A 14 -29.34 -1.62 -10.81
C THR A 14 -27.93 -2.11 -11.16
N LEU A 15 -27.59 -2.27 -12.44
CA LEU A 15 -26.23 -2.62 -12.89
C LEU A 15 -25.23 -1.49 -12.65
N LEU A 16 -25.62 -0.24 -12.91
CA LEU A 16 -24.78 0.93 -12.60
C LEU A 16 -24.57 1.10 -11.11
N LEU A 17 -25.58 0.87 -10.30
CA LEU A 17 -25.50 0.91 -8.84
C LEU A 17 -24.59 -0.22 -8.31
N ALA A 18 -24.73 -1.43 -8.82
CA ALA A 18 -23.86 -2.56 -8.47
C ALA A 18 -22.40 -2.30 -8.86
N GLY A 19 -22.15 -1.73 -10.03
CA GLY A 19 -20.83 -1.30 -10.47
C GLY A 19 -20.22 -0.21 -9.57
N ALA A 20 -21.01 0.80 -9.21
CA ALA A 20 -20.59 1.87 -8.31
C ALA A 20 -20.28 1.34 -6.89
N ILE A 21 -21.10 0.41 -6.38
CA ILE A 21 -20.85 -0.27 -5.09
C ILE A 21 -19.57 -1.07 -5.16
N LEU A 22 -19.33 -1.84 -6.23
CA LEU A 22 -18.10 -2.62 -6.40
C LEU A 22 -16.87 -1.71 -6.42
N VAL A 23 -16.92 -0.60 -7.15
CA VAL A 23 -15.83 0.40 -7.18
C VAL A 23 -15.61 1.01 -5.79
N ALA A 24 -16.69 1.36 -5.07
CA ALA A 24 -16.60 1.90 -3.72
C ALA A 24 -16.02 0.88 -2.72
N VAL A 25 -16.39 -0.41 -2.82
CA VAL A 25 -15.86 -1.49 -2.00
C VAL A 25 -14.38 -1.73 -2.31
N CYS A 26 -13.99 -1.73 -3.59
CA CYS A 26 -12.58 -1.83 -3.99
C CYS A 26 -11.76 -0.63 -3.49
N ALA A 27 -12.27 0.59 -3.64
CA ALA A 27 -11.64 1.80 -3.13
C ALA A 27 -11.53 1.80 -1.60
N ALA A 28 -12.60 1.40 -0.89
CA ALA A 28 -12.58 1.25 0.57
C ALA A 28 -11.63 0.14 1.01
N GLY A 29 -11.55 -0.98 0.28
CA GLY A 29 -10.59 -2.06 0.52
C GLY A 29 -9.15 -1.59 0.34
N ILE A 30 -8.86 -0.83 -0.71
CA ILE A 30 -7.56 -0.21 -0.95
C ILE A 30 -7.23 0.77 0.18
N LEU A 31 -8.14 1.66 0.55
CA LEU A 31 -7.98 2.61 1.66
C LEU A 31 -7.81 1.90 3.00
N TYR A 32 -8.49 0.76 3.24
CA TYR A 32 -8.35 -0.05 4.45
C TYR A 32 -7.00 -0.75 4.52
N VAL A 33 -6.53 -1.34 3.43
CA VAL A 33 -5.20 -1.98 3.31
C VAL A 33 -4.08 -0.94 3.39
N TRP A 34 -4.34 0.27 2.87
CA TRP A 34 -3.39 1.39 2.88
C TRP A 34 -3.52 2.30 4.09
N SER A 35 -4.55 2.12 4.92
CA SER A 35 -4.64 2.75 6.23
C SER A 35 -3.61 2.07 7.13
N PRO A 36 -2.40 2.61 7.34
CA PRO A 36 -1.37 1.94 8.12
C PRO A 36 -1.74 2.04 9.61
N LYS A 37 -2.60 1.14 10.06
CA LYS A 37 -2.64 0.76 11.48
C LYS A 37 -1.52 -0.26 11.76
N ALA A 38 -0.41 -0.16 11.03
CA ALA A 38 0.69 -1.07 11.17
C ALA A 38 1.40 -0.78 12.49
N THR A 39 1.37 -1.72 13.38
CA THR A 39 2.26 -1.73 14.53
C THR A 39 3.65 -2.06 14.01
N LEU A 40 4.57 -1.10 14.08
CA LEU A 40 5.96 -1.25 13.65
C LEU A 40 6.81 -1.70 14.85
N ARG A 41 7.45 -2.82 14.73
CA ARG A 41 8.37 -3.35 15.74
C ARG A 41 9.72 -2.67 15.56
N ILE A 42 10.22 -2.02 16.62
CA ILE A 42 11.47 -1.28 16.60
C ILE A 42 12.42 -1.77 17.70
N THR A 43 13.69 -2.00 17.36
CA THR A 43 14.71 -2.32 18.38
C THR A 43 15.13 -1.09 19.16
N THR A 44 15.31 -1.25 20.48
CA THR A 44 15.74 -0.16 21.36
C THR A 44 17.24 -0.16 21.64
N GLY A 45 17.97 -1.19 21.19
CA GLY A 45 19.33 -1.45 21.64
C GLY A 45 19.39 -2.02 23.07
N PRO A 46 20.60 -2.12 23.66
CA PRO A 46 20.80 -2.66 25.00
C PRO A 46 20.04 -1.87 26.07
N ALA A 47 19.52 -2.60 27.06
CA ALA A 47 18.80 -2.01 28.18
C ALA A 47 19.65 -1.00 28.97
N GLY A 48 19.06 0.12 29.41
CA GLY A 48 19.74 1.17 30.16
C GLY A 48 20.66 2.08 29.34
N GLY A 49 20.87 1.78 28.06
CA GLY A 49 21.72 2.56 27.17
C GLY A 49 21.11 3.90 26.73
N ILE A 50 21.97 4.80 26.27
CA ILE A 50 21.58 6.09 25.67
C ILE A 50 20.64 5.85 24.47
N ALA A 51 20.92 4.82 23.68
CA ALA A 51 20.14 4.42 22.53
C ALA A 51 18.68 4.07 22.89
N GLN A 52 18.47 3.31 23.97
CA GLN A 52 17.13 2.99 24.43
C GLN A 52 16.33 4.24 24.80
N ARG A 53 16.94 5.17 25.53
CA ARG A 53 16.30 6.45 25.91
C ARG A 53 15.95 7.28 24.68
N PHE A 54 16.84 7.33 23.70
CA PHE A 54 16.61 8.04 22.45
C PHE A 54 15.44 7.42 21.67
N VAL A 55 15.42 6.09 21.47
CA VAL A 55 14.33 5.40 20.77
C VAL A 55 13.00 5.60 21.48
N SER A 56 12.97 5.54 22.81
CA SER A 56 11.76 5.79 23.59
C SER A 56 11.22 7.24 23.40
N ALA A 57 12.12 8.23 23.41
CA ALA A 57 11.76 9.62 23.12
C ALA A 57 11.25 9.78 21.68
N PHE A 58 11.90 9.17 20.71
CA PHE A 58 11.49 9.15 19.31
C PHE A 58 10.08 8.58 19.13
N ILE A 59 9.80 7.43 19.74
CA ILE A 59 8.47 6.78 19.72
C ILE A 59 7.41 7.73 20.31
N GLY A 60 7.69 8.31 21.48
CA GLY A 60 6.76 9.21 22.14
C GLY A 60 6.39 10.41 21.29
N VAL A 61 7.39 11.08 20.72
CA VAL A 61 7.17 12.28 19.87
C VAL A 61 6.52 11.91 18.54
N THR A 62 6.92 10.79 17.93
CA THR A 62 6.36 10.36 16.64
C THR A 62 4.91 9.90 16.78
N THR A 63 4.59 9.13 17.82
CA THR A 63 3.21 8.68 18.07
C THR A 63 2.27 9.87 18.39
N ALA A 64 2.78 10.88 19.09
CA ALA A 64 2.01 12.09 19.35
C ALA A 64 1.74 12.91 18.07
N ALA A 65 2.68 12.92 17.12
CA ALA A 65 2.52 13.59 15.82
C ALA A 65 1.69 12.79 14.82
N HIS A 66 1.74 11.47 14.91
CA HIS A 66 1.11 10.51 13.97
C HIS A 66 0.40 9.38 14.73
N PRO A 67 -0.82 9.61 15.27
CA PRO A 67 -1.53 8.64 16.14
C PRO A 67 -1.87 7.30 15.47
N TYR A 68 -1.81 7.24 14.15
CA TYR A 68 -2.04 6.02 13.35
C TYR A 68 -0.80 5.13 13.23
N ILE A 69 0.40 5.62 13.59
CA ILE A 69 1.62 4.83 13.66
C ILE A 69 1.79 4.34 15.11
N ARG A 70 1.78 3.04 15.30
CA ARG A 70 2.07 2.41 16.59
C ARG A 70 3.43 1.75 16.53
N PHE A 71 4.21 1.91 17.58
CA PHE A 71 5.48 1.24 17.73
C PHE A 71 5.41 0.22 18.86
N GLU A 72 5.97 -0.95 18.61
CA GLU A 72 6.23 -1.98 19.60
C GLU A 72 7.74 -2.09 19.80
N THR A 73 8.21 -1.92 21.01
CA THR A 73 9.64 -1.94 21.32
C THR A 73 10.12 -3.37 21.56
N VAL A 74 11.20 -3.73 20.88
CA VAL A 74 11.88 -5.01 21.05
C VAL A 74 13.26 -4.74 21.66
N THR A 75 13.45 -5.14 22.92
CA THR A 75 14.75 -5.01 23.58
C THR A 75 15.69 -6.11 23.10
N VAL A 76 16.91 -5.74 22.75
CA VAL A 76 17.96 -6.65 22.27
C VAL A 76 19.19 -6.56 23.18
N ALA A 77 19.98 -7.63 23.22
CA ALA A 77 21.16 -7.69 24.08
C ALA A 77 22.26 -6.71 23.64
N ASP A 78 22.48 -6.58 22.33
CA ASP A 78 23.51 -5.74 21.73
C ASP A 78 23.07 -5.25 20.33
N LEU A 79 23.92 -4.44 19.69
CA LEU A 79 23.68 -3.91 18.36
C LEU A 79 23.74 -4.97 17.25
N ARG A 80 24.50 -6.03 17.44
CA ARG A 80 24.57 -7.17 16.52
C ARG A 80 23.25 -7.95 16.53
N ALA A 81 22.70 -8.16 17.72
CA ALA A 81 21.37 -8.77 17.86
C ALA A 81 20.28 -7.89 17.24
N SER A 82 20.44 -6.56 17.27
CA SER A 82 19.53 -5.64 16.59
C SER A 82 19.54 -5.85 15.07
N SER A 83 20.72 -5.87 14.46
CA SER A 83 20.89 -6.14 13.02
C SER A 83 20.32 -7.50 12.64
N LYS A 84 20.62 -8.53 13.41
CA LYS A 84 20.11 -9.89 13.19
C LYS A 84 18.59 -9.98 13.32
N ALA A 85 17.99 -9.25 14.25
CA ALA A 85 16.52 -9.23 14.40
C ALA A 85 15.83 -8.66 13.15
N LEU A 86 16.47 -7.71 12.43
CA LEU A 86 15.98 -7.21 11.14
C LEU A 86 16.14 -8.27 10.05
N GLU A 87 17.30 -8.92 9.95
CA GLU A 87 17.54 -9.99 8.98
C GLU A 87 16.56 -11.14 9.14
N ASP A 88 16.28 -11.52 10.39
CA ASP A 88 15.31 -12.57 10.75
C ASP A 88 13.84 -12.10 10.62
N ARG A 89 13.57 -10.86 10.21
CA ARG A 89 12.23 -10.25 10.10
C ARG A 89 11.43 -10.23 11.42
N LYS A 90 12.14 -10.22 12.54
CA LYS A 90 11.53 -10.12 13.89
C LYS A 90 11.13 -8.69 14.22
N VAL A 91 11.78 -7.72 13.56
CA VAL A 91 11.52 -6.29 13.69
C VAL A 91 11.40 -5.64 12.32
N ASP A 92 10.74 -4.51 12.27
CA ASP A 92 10.50 -3.73 11.06
C ASP A 92 11.47 -2.54 10.97
N ILE A 93 11.99 -2.09 12.12
CA ILE A 93 13.01 -1.03 12.21
C ILE A 93 14.09 -1.50 13.19
N ALA A 94 15.34 -1.49 12.77
CA ALA A 94 16.47 -1.78 13.64
C ALA A 94 17.33 -0.54 13.89
N LEU A 95 17.79 -0.39 15.12
CA LEU A 95 18.88 0.51 15.45
C LEU A 95 20.21 -0.19 15.14
N VAL A 96 20.98 0.36 14.22
CA VAL A 96 22.23 -0.22 13.73
C VAL A 96 23.37 0.78 13.88
N ARG A 97 24.54 0.33 14.30
CA ARG A 97 25.80 1.09 14.20
C ARG A 97 26.59 0.60 12.98
N SER A 98 27.08 1.51 12.17
CA SER A 98 27.63 1.23 10.84
C SER A 98 28.79 0.20 10.82
N ASP A 99 29.58 0.12 11.90
CA ASP A 99 30.71 -0.81 12.02
C ASP A 99 30.36 -2.15 12.70
N VAL A 100 29.09 -2.33 13.17
CA VAL A 100 28.65 -3.51 13.91
C VAL A 100 27.69 -4.35 13.07
N ALA A 101 28.27 -5.22 12.23
CA ALA A 101 27.53 -6.20 11.43
C ALA A 101 26.24 -5.62 10.81
N PRO A 102 26.35 -4.66 9.89
CA PRO A 102 25.17 -4.09 9.26
C PRO A 102 24.35 -5.18 8.54
N PRO A 103 23.00 -5.14 8.61
CA PRO A 103 22.16 -6.19 8.05
C PRO A 103 22.25 -6.20 6.52
N THR A 104 22.37 -7.38 5.93
CA THR A 104 22.55 -7.57 4.48
C THR A 104 21.29 -7.22 3.68
N ASN A 105 20.11 -7.35 4.30
CA ASN A 105 18.81 -7.01 3.71
C ASN A 105 18.27 -5.66 4.17
N GLY A 106 19.12 -4.85 4.82
CA GLY A 106 18.73 -3.57 5.41
C GLY A 106 19.05 -2.37 4.51
N GLN A 107 18.24 -1.33 4.62
CA GLN A 107 18.46 -0.04 3.97
C GLN A 107 18.29 1.10 4.99
N SER A 108 19.11 2.14 4.84
CA SER A 108 19.14 3.29 5.73
C SER A 108 17.90 4.14 5.59
N LEU A 109 17.26 4.45 6.72
CA LEU A 109 16.09 5.31 6.82
C LEU A 109 16.50 6.75 7.20
N VAL A 110 17.29 6.86 8.27
CA VAL A 110 17.74 8.13 8.83
C VAL A 110 19.01 7.89 9.63
N ILE A 111 19.94 8.84 9.60
CA ILE A 111 21.11 8.87 10.48
C ILE A 111 20.67 9.58 11.76
N LEU A 112 20.87 8.92 12.90
CA LEU A 112 20.49 9.44 14.20
C LEU A 112 21.59 10.30 14.81
N ARG A 113 22.83 9.88 14.63
CA ARG A 113 24.03 10.59 15.08
C ARG A 113 25.28 9.95 14.49
N ARG A 114 26.38 10.71 14.55
CA ARG A 114 27.74 10.22 14.30
C ARG A 114 28.54 10.27 15.59
N ASP A 115 29.15 9.14 15.94
CA ASP A 115 30.09 9.06 17.08
C ASP A 115 31.49 9.10 16.50
N VAL A 116 32.24 10.15 16.85
CA VAL A 116 33.63 10.33 16.45
C VAL A 116 34.51 9.31 17.18
N ILE A 117 35.47 8.72 16.49
CA ILE A 117 36.53 7.86 17.06
C ILE A 117 37.77 8.73 17.21
N ALA A 118 38.05 9.17 18.42
CA ALA A 118 39.18 10.02 18.73
C ALA A 118 40.19 9.29 19.64
N LEU A 119 41.46 9.36 19.30
CA LEU A 119 42.54 8.93 20.21
C LEU A 119 43.10 10.15 20.92
N VAL A 120 42.87 10.21 22.22
CA VAL A 120 43.20 11.33 23.11
C VAL A 120 44.54 11.06 23.79
N VAL A 121 45.51 11.97 23.64
CA VAL A 121 46.81 11.88 24.25
C VAL A 121 47.13 13.12 25.08
N PRO A 122 47.98 13.05 26.12
CA PRO A 122 48.50 14.23 26.82
C PRO A 122 49.23 15.19 25.87
N SER A 123 49.25 16.47 26.15
CA SER A 123 49.92 17.49 25.29
C SER A 123 51.39 17.17 25.01
N GLY A 124 52.11 16.66 25.98
CA GLY A 124 53.52 16.24 25.87
C GLY A 124 53.74 14.79 25.42
N SER A 125 52.72 14.13 24.85
CA SER A 125 52.87 12.73 24.41
C SER A 125 53.85 12.59 23.25
N PRO A 126 54.75 11.56 23.29
CA PRO A 126 55.58 11.23 22.14
C PRO A 126 54.79 10.55 21.01
N ILE A 127 53.55 10.11 21.25
CA ILE A 127 52.71 9.46 20.27
C ILE A 127 52.09 10.55 19.38
N LYS A 128 52.35 10.49 18.08
CA LYS A 128 51.85 11.46 17.08
C LYS A 128 50.89 10.85 16.07
N ASN A 129 50.87 9.52 15.92
CA ASN A 129 50.00 8.82 14.99
C ASN A 129 49.67 7.39 15.51
N PHE A 130 48.68 6.77 14.89
CA PHE A 130 48.19 5.44 15.27
C PHE A 130 49.21 4.32 15.06
N SER A 131 50.13 4.47 14.11
CA SER A 131 51.17 3.46 13.82
C SER A 131 52.18 3.31 14.95
N GLN A 132 52.25 4.23 15.92
CA GLN A 132 53.14 4.20 17.09
C GLN A 132 52.50 3.55 18.31
N LEU A 133 51.28 3.02 18.21
CA LEU A 133 50.59 2.35 19.32
C LEU A 133 51.05 0.92 19.62
N PRO A 134 51.58 0.13 18.68
CA PRO A 134 52.08 -1.21 19.01
C PRO A 134 53.03 -1.20 20.21
N GLY A 135 52.85 -2.15 21.13
CA GLY A 135 53.57 -2.24 22.39
C GLY A 135 53.10 -1.29 23.50
N LYS A 136 52.13 -0.43 23.23
CA LYS A 136 51.59 0.53 24.19
C LYS A 136 50.24 0.09 24.76
N THR A 137 49.79 0.78 25.84
CA THR A 137 48.51 0.56 26.47
C THR A 137 47.58 1.73 26.15
N VAL A 138 46.38 1.43 25.65
CA VAL A 138 45.31 2.39 25.41
C VAL A 138 44.18 2.16 26.41
N ALA A 139 43.75 3.22 27.08
CA ALA A 139 42.60 3.18 27.98
C ALA A 139 41.30 3.28 27.16
N ILE A 140 40.35 2.41 27.45
CA ILE A 140 39.03 2.37 26.81
C ILE A 140 37.99 2.47 27.91
N PRO A 141 36.97 3.34 27.75
CA PRO A 141 35.86 3.44 28.69
C PRO A 141 35.14 2.10 28.86
N THR A 142 34.87 1.71 30.12
CA THR A 142 33.94 0.61 30.41
C THR A 142 32.52 1.02 30.16
N GLY A 143 31.75 0.12 29.53
CA GLY A 143 30.35 0.39 29.23
C GLY A 143 29.77 -0.68 28.30
N VAL A 144 28.53 -0.47 27.92
CA VAL A 144 27.81 -1.41 27.06
C VAL A 144 28.46 -1.59 25.68
N LEU A 145 29.20 -0.56 25.21
CA LEU A 145 29.81 -0.52 23.87
C LEU A 145 31.35 -0.69 23.92
N GLN A 146 31.92 -1.09 25.07
CA GLN A 146 33.40 -1.19 25.21
C GLN A 146 34.03 -2.14 24.19
N GLU A 147 33.36 -3.25 23.88
CA GLU A 147 33.86 -4.25 22.93
C GLU A 147 33.79 -3.76 21.49
N GLU A 148 32.67 -3.11 21.12
CA GLU A 148 32.48 -2.50 19.81
C GLU A 148 33.50 -1.38 19.59
N ASN A 149 33.74 -0.54 20.58
CA ASN A 149 34.74 0.53 20.52
C ASN A 149 36.14 -0.03 20.41
N SER A 150 36.44 -1.12 21.11
CA SER A 150 37.72 -1.83 20.97
C SER A 150 37.92 -2.40 19.57
N ARG A 151 36.86 -3.00 18.97
CA ARG A 151 36.92 -3.52 17.59
C ARG A 151 37.09 -2.40 16.55
N ALA A 152 36.46 -1.23 16.76
CA ALA A 152 36.69 -0.07 15.88
C ALA A 152 38.19 0.34 15.89
N LEU A 153 38.84 0.32 17.04
CA LEU A 153 40.30 0.52 17.13
C LEU A 153 41.06 -0.58 16.38
N ASP A 154 40.64 -1.84 16.48
CA ASP A 154 41.25 -2.96 15.75
C ASP A 154 41.21 -2.78 14.24
N LEU A 155 40.09 -2.29 13.70
CA LEU A 155 39.93 -1.99 12.27
C LEU A 155 40.94 -0.91 11.84
N ILE A 156 41.09 0.16 12.63
CA ILE A 156 42.04 1.24 12.35
C ILE A 156 43.49 0.70 12.41
N LEU A 157 43.83 -0.06 13.44
CA LEU A 157 45.15 -0.65 13.59
C LEU A 157 45.49 -1.62 12.44
N SER A 158 44.54 -2.39 11.99
CA SER A 158 44.70 -3.32 10.86
C SER A 158 45.08 -2.61 9.55
N TYR A 159 44.60 -1.39 9.36
CA TYR A 159 45.00 -0.55 8.22
C TYR A 159 46.51 -0.26 8.23
N PHE A 160 47.07 0.00 9.41
CA PHE A 160 48.49 0.22 9.62
C PHE A 160 49.31 -1.07 9.76
N ASN A 161 48.77 -2.23 9.39
CA ASN A 161 49.35 -3.56 9.53
C ASN A 161 49.79 -3.91 10.99
N ALA A 162 49.20 -3.25 11.98
CA ALA A 162 49.37 -3.57 13.37
C ALA A 162 48.39 -4.67 13.80
N GLN A 163 48.90 -5.73 14.43
CA GLN A 163 48.02 -6.77 14.95
C GLN A 163 47.22 -6.22 16.14
N PRO A 164 45.96 -6.60 16.30
CA PRO A 164 45.13 -6.16 17.43
C PRO A 164 45.79 -6.37 18.78
N ASP A 165 46.41 -7.52 18.99
CA ASP A 165 47.08 -7.87 20.26
C ASP A 165 48.38 -7.08 20.54
N ALA A 166 48.92 -6.41 19.54
CA ALA A 166 50.11 -5.56 19.71
C ALA A 166 49.83 -4.32 20.57
N VAL A 167 48.58 -3.93 20.77
CA VAL A 167 48.15 -2.82 21.62
C VAL A 167 47.38 -3.36 22.81
N LYS A 168 47.87 -3.08 24.02
CA LYS A 168 47.21 -3.50 25.27
C LYS A 168 45.98 -2.62 25.54
N ARG A 169 44.85 -3.21 25.91
CA ARG A 169 43.63 -2.49 26.31
C ARG A 169 43.51 -2.45 27.82
N LEU A 170 43.22 -1.27 28.33
CA LEU A 170 42.95 -1.06 29.73
C LEU A 170 41.52 -0.49 29.87
N PHE A 171 40.58 -1.36 30.25
CA PHE A 171 39.21 -0.97 30.43
C PHE A 171 38.98 -0.30 31.78
N LEU A 172 38.53 0.94 31.80
CA LEU A 172 38.37 1.76 33.00
C LEU A 172 37.10 2.59 32.93
N PRO A 173 36.46 2.88 34.08
CA PRO A 173 35.44 3.95 34.13
C PRO A 173 36.04 5.27 33.64
N VAL A 174 35.24 6.11 32.97
CA VAL A 174 35.67 7.40 32.38
C VAL A 174 36.44 8.26 33.39
N ALA A 175 35.97 8.29 34.67
CA ALA A 175 36.59 9.07 35.73
C ALA A 175 38.06 8.63 36.04
N GLU A 176 38.39 7.36 35.81
CA GLU A 176 39.74 6.79 36.10
C GLU A 176 40.72 6.89 34.92
N ILE A 177 40.23 7.20 33.70
CA ILE A 177 41.04 7.28 32.48
C ILE A 177 42.13 8.36 32.62
N GLY A 178 41.74 9.56 33.00
CA GLY A 178 42.70 10.66 33.21
C GLY A 178 43.78 10.33 34.26
N PRO A 179 43.43 9.86 35.47
CA PRO A 179 44.39 9.38 36.47
C PRO A 179 45.31 8.26 35.93
N ALA A 180 44.80 7.31 35.14
CA ALA A 180 45.62 6.24 34.54
C ALA A 180 46.66 6.78 33.53
N ILE A 181 46.29 7.77 32.72
CA ILE A 181 47.18 8.47 31.79
C ILE A 181 48.24 9.25 32.55
N ARG A 182 47.88 9.99 33.57
CA ARG A 182 48.82 10.72 34.41
C ARG A 182 49.80 9.77 35.12
N ALA A 183 49.35 8.62 35.56
CA ALA A 183 50.18 7.59 36.18
C ALA A 183 50.99 6.74 35.14
N LYS A 184 50.93 7.08 33.84
CA LYS A 184 51.58 6.35 32.74
C LYS A 184 51.16 4.88 32.62
N ARG A 185 50.00 4.50 33.18
CA ARG A 185 49.40 3.15 32.99
C ARG A 185 48.85 2.97 31.58
N ALA A 186 48.44 4.07 30.94
CA ALA A 186 48.08 4.15 29.53
C ALA A 186 48.72 5.37 28.89
N VAL A 187 49.05 5.28 27.60
CA VAL A 187 49.66 6.39 26.83
C VAL A 187 48.63 7.22 26.08
N ALA A 188 47.46 6.65 25.85
CA ALA A 188 46.35 7.28 25.14
C ALA A 188 45.02 6.75 25.68
N ALA A 189 43.94 7.48 25.43
CA ALA A 189 42.57 7.03 25.65
C ALA A 189 41.80 7.01 24.36
N LEU A 190 41.03 5.96 24.15
CA LEU A 190 40.03 5.91 23.06
C LEU A 190 38.76 6.60 23.54
N ALA A 191 38.34 7.61 22.80
CA ALA A 191 37.08 8.32 23.01
C ALA A 191 36.19 8.08 21.80
N VAL A 192 35.05 7.41 22.02
CA VAL A 192 34.05 7.18 20.98
C VAL A 192 32.74 7.77 21.45
N GLY A 193 32.21 8.72 20.67
CA GLY A 193 30.96 9.40 21.02
C GLY A 193 30.69 10.64 20.18
N PRO A 194 29.54 11.26 20.38
CA PRO A 194 29.21 12.49 19.65
C PRO A 194 30.15 13.64 20.07
N VAL A 195 30.31 14.61 19.19
CA VAL A 195 30.97 15.89 19.48
C VAL A 195 30.13 16.71 20.49
N ALA A 196 28.84 16.45 20.56
CA ALA A 196 27.94 16.98 21.60
C ALA A 196 28.23 16.37 22.98
N PRO A 197 27.65 16.88 24.10
CA PRO A 197 27.84 16.29 25.42
C PRO A 197 27.62 14.78 25.44
N GLY A 198 28.61 14.03 25.87
CA GLY A 198 28.61 12.59 25.87
C GLY A 198 29.99 11.98 26.22
N GLU A 199 30.12 10.65 26.03
CA GLU A 199 31.28 9.89 26.48
C GLU A 199 32.61 10.42 25.91
N ALA A 200 32.65 10.83 24.65
CA ALA A 200 33.89 11.37 24.07
C ALA A 200 34.33 12.66 24.75
N VAL A 201 33.42 13.57 25.01
CA VAL A 201 33.70 14.82 25.75
C VAL A 201 34.13 14.53 27.19
N ASP A 202 33.50 13.54 27.82
CA ASP A 202 33.83 13.14 29.20
C ASP A 202 35.25 12.54 29.31
N VAL A 203 35.64 11.71 28.34
CA VAL A 203 37.02 11.15 28.26
C VAL A 203 38.03 12.28 28.07
N VAL A 204 37.82 13.19 27.10
CA VAL A 204 38.70 14.35 26.88
C VAL A 204 38.80 15.20 28.14
N SER A 205 37.70 15.45 28.81
CA SER A 205 37.63 16.23 30.05
C SER A 205 38.33 15.52 31.21
N SER A 206 38.26 14.19 31.31
CA SER A 206 38.95 13.39 32.31
C SER A 206 40.46 13.52 32.16
N VAL A 207 40.95 13.39 30.92
CA VAL A 207 42.40 13.53 30.62
C VAL A 207 42.85 14.96 30.89
N ALA A 208 42.13 15.98 30.42
CA ALA A 208 42.48 17.39 30.65
C ALA A 208 42.55 17.75 32.14
N ARG A 209 41.63 17.28 32.94
CA ARG A 209 41.64 17.51 34.42
C ARG A 209 42.83 16.84 35.11
N ALA A 210 43.15 15.64 34.69
CA ALA A 210 44.23 14.87 35.33
C ALA A 210 45.61 15.39 34.96
N THR A 211 45.82 15.82 33.73
CA THR A 211 47.12 16.33 33.22
C THR A 211 47.28 17.84 33.47
N ARG A 212 46.16 18.58 33.73
CA ARG A 212 46.08 20.03 33.86
C ARG A 212 46.48 20.79 32.60
N GLU A 213 46.40 20.12 31.44
CA GLU A 213 46.73 20.64 30.13
C GLU A 213 45.64 20.24 29.13
N ALA A 214 45.52 20.97 28.00
CA ALA A 214 44.64 20.57 26.92
C ALA A 214 45.24 19.30 26.25
N PRO A 215 44.51 18.18 26.23
CA PRO A 215 44.99 16.99 25.52
C PRO A 215 44.95 17.20 24.03
N LYS A 216 45.75 16.45 23.29
CA LYS A 216 45.74 16.42 21.84
C LYS A 216 44.87 15.26 21.32
N ILE A 217 44.18 15.52 20.22
CA ILE A 217 43.49 14.50 19.44
C ILE A 217 44.43 14.10 18.31
N LEU A 218 44.72 12.80 18.18
CA LEU A 218 45.59 12.32 17.10
C LEU A 218 44.84 12.35 15.77
N ALA A 219 45.45 13.02 14.78
CA ALA A 219 44.92 13.04 13.42
C ALA A 219 45.04 11.68 12.74
N LEU A 220 44.11 11.40 11.87
CA LEU A 220 44.11 10.29 10.94
C LEU A 220 44.14 10.83 9.52
N ASP A 221 45.37 11.16 9.02
CA ASP A 221 45.51 11.76 7.68
C ASP A 221 44.95 10.87 6.57
N ASP A 222 44.99 9.54 6.78
CA ASP A 222 44.49 8.52 5.86
C ASP A 222 42.98 8.20 6.06
N ASN A 223 42.22 9.06 6.75
CA ASN A 223 40.81 8.80 7.10
C ASN A 223 39.93 8.37 5.91
N ASP A 224 40.08 9.02 4.74
CA ASP A 224 39.34 8.65 3.52
C ASP A 224 39.72 7.28 2.99
N ALA A 225 40.99 6.91 3.06
CA ALA A 225 41.47 5.59 2.62
C ALA A 225 40.98 4.48 3.58
N ILE A 226 40.98 4.76 4.89
CA ILE A 226 40.48 3.86 5.92
C ILE A 226 38.98 3.65 5.73
N ALA A 227 38.18 4.71 5.55
CA ALA A 227 36.77 4.63 5.34
C ALA A 227 36.41 3.83 4.05
N LYS A 228 37.18 3.99 2.97
CA LYS A 228 37.00 3.19 1.74
C LYS A 228 37.32 1.71 1.95
N ARG A 229 38.32 1.40 2.77
CA ARG A 229 38.71 0.01 3.07
C ARG A 229 37.77 -0.67 4.04
N PHE A 230 37.23 0.09 4.98
CA PHE A 230 36.32 -0.37 6.04
C PHE A 230 35.01 0.46 5.98
N PRO A 231 34.07 0.07 5.14
CA PRO A 231 32.84 0.87 4.90
C PRO A 231 32.01 1.18 6.15
N GLY A 232 32.21 0.43 7.26
CA GLY A 232 31.58 0.74 8.55
C GLY A 232 32.10 2.01 9.24
N LEU A 233 33.24 2.53 8.78
CA LEU A 233 33.86 3.76 9.28
C LEU A 233 33.64 4.87 8.26
N GLU A 234 33.27 6.06 8.74
CA GLU A 234 33.03 7.26 7.92
C GLU A 234 34.18 8.26 8.15
N SER A 235 34.73 8.86 7.10
CA SER A 235 35.71 9.93 7.27
C SER A 235 35.01 11.20 7.73
N ILE A 236 35.60 11.93 8.67
CA ILE A 236 35.03 13.14 9.26
C ILE A 236 36.14 14.14 9.60
N ASP A 237 35.85 15.41 9.50
CA ASP A 237 36.65 16.49 10.06
C ASP A 237 36.12 16.88 11.43
N ILE A 238 36.98 16.77 12.46
CA ILE A 238 36.69 17.19 13.84
C ILE A 238 37.08 18.65 13.95
N PRO A 239 36.16 19.60 14.08
CA PRO A 239 36.47 21.01 14.08
C PRO A 239 37.25 21.44 15.34
N GLU A 240 37.99 22.55 15.24
CA GLU A 240 38.61 23.21 16.39
C GLU A 240 37.59 23.41 17.51
N GLY A 241 38.01 23.11 18.75
CA GLY A 241 37.17 23.31 19.94
C GLY A 241 35.97 22.36 20.05
N ALA A 242 35.86 21.34 19.20
CA ALA A 242 34.72 20.39 19.18
C ALA A 242 34.41 19.78 20.55
N PHE A 243 35.41 19.42 21.37
CA PHE A 243 35.20 18.83 22.68
C PHE A 243 35.30 19.83 23.82
N LYS A 244 35.98 20.97 23.61
CA LYS A 244 36.11 22.04 24.61
C LYS A 244 36.48 23.35 23.92
N ALA A 245 35.82 24.44 24.28
CA ALA A 245 35.99 25.73 23.64
C ALA A 245 37.22 26.51 24.18
N ARG A 246 37.56 26.35 25.49
CA ARG A 246 38.66 27.14 26.09
C ARG A 246 39.41 26.32 27.15
N PRO A 247 40.74 26.00 26.97
CA PRO A 247 41.42 26.11 25.67
C PRO A 247 40.76 25.22 24.64
N PRO A 248 40.80 25.55 23.34
CA PRO A 248 40.12 24.75 22.31
C PRO A 248 40.72 23.33 22.27
N THR A 249 39.90 22.33 22.14
CA THR A 249 40.29 20.94 22.02
C THR A 249 39.41 20.25 20.98
N PRO A 250 39.95 19.81 19.87
CA PRO A 250 41.34 20.02 19.42
C PRO A 250 41.65 21.51 19.19
N ASP A 251 42.96 21.82 19.15
CA ASP A 251 43.49 23.17 18.94
C ASP A 251 43.45 23.64 17.48
N ASP A 252 43.20 22.75 16.55
CA ASP A 252 42.95 22.96 15.12
C ASP A 252 41.99 21.88 14.60
N SER A 253 41.42 22.04 13.41
CA SER A 253 40.62 21.00 12.80
C SER A 253 41.44 19.74 12.52
N VAL A 254 40.90 18.58 12.91
CA VAL A 254 41.61 17.30 12.86
C VAL A 254 40.83 16.30 12.03
N LYS A 255 41.49 15.67 11.05
CA LYS A 255 40.92 14.55 10.32
C LYS A 255 40.75 13.35 11.23
N GLY A 256 39.56 12.74 11.19
CA GLY A 256 39.20 11.63 12.03
C GLY A 256 38.30 10.63 11.34
N LEU A 257 37.83 9.69 12.11
CA LEU A 257 36.85 8.69 11.71
C LEU A 257 35.64 8.76 12.63
N ALA A 258 34.51 8.35 12.12
CA ALA A 258 33.26 8.24 12.88
C ALA A 258 32.55 6.92 12.57
N VAL A 259 31.63 6.55 13.44
CA VAL A 259 30.65 5.51 13.23
C VAL A 259 29.26 6.13 13.31
N SER A 260 28.36 5.75 12.42
CA SER A 260 27.01 6.29 12.42
C SER A 260 26.01 5.32 13.04
N TYR A 261 25.09 5.88 13.83
CA TYR A 261 23.89 5.19 14.27
C TYR A 261 22.76 5.50 13.32
N ARG A 262 22.10 4.48 12.81
CA ARG A 262 21.05 4.61 11.80
C ARG A 262 19.81 3.81 12.20
N PHE A 263 18.65 4.33 11.88
CA PHE A 263 17.49 3.47 11.73
C PHE A 263 17.55 2.81 10.36
N VAL A 264 17.42 1.49 10.38
CA VAL A 264 17.50 0.63 9.21
C VAL A 264 16.23 -0.17 9.10
N VAL A 265 15.73 -0.29 7.88
CA VAL A 265 14.50 -1.03 7.55
C VAL A 265 14.79 -2.08 6.49
N PRO A 266 13.99 -3.16 6.38
CA PRO A 266 14.22 -4.15 5.35
C PRO A 266 13.95 -3.57 3.96
N VAL A 267 14.69 -4.02 2.96
CA VAL A 267 14.51 -3.65 1.54
C VAL A 267 13.08 -3.88 1.03
N THR A 268 12.34 -4.79 1.67
CA THR A 268 10.94 -5.12 1.34
C THR A 268 9.91 -4.18 1.95
N MET A 269 10.33 -3.20 2.76
CA MET A 269 9.41 -2.22 3.32
C MET A 269 8.82 -1.36 2.18
N LEU A 270 7.54 -1.06 2.27
CA LEU A 270 6.88 -0.19 1.28
C LEU A 270 7.49 1.21 1.28
N ASN A 271 7.78 1.75 0.10
CA ASN A 271 8.38 3.07 -0.07
C ASN A 271 7.60 4.17 0.64
N ALA A 272 6.28 4.13 0.55
CA ALA A 272 5.40 5.08 1.24
C ALA A 272 5.58 5.04 2.77
N VAL A 273 5.69 3.85 3.37
CA VAL A 273 5.88 3.69 4.83
C VAL A 273 7.25 4.21 5.25
N ALA A 274 8.31 3.81 4.55
CA ALA A 274 9.66 4.27 4.83
C ALA A 274 9.78 5.80 4.69
N GLY A 275 9.21 6.39 3.64
CA GLY A 275 9.17 7.83 3.44
C GLY A 275 8.44 8.58 4.55
N VAL A 276 7.30 8.06 5.02
CA VAL A 276 6.55 8.68 6.15
C VAL A 276 7.34 8.63 7.45
N ILE A 277 8.02 7.51 7.75
CA ILE A 277 8.83 7.39 8.97
C ILE A 277 10.04 8.32 8.92
N ALA A 278 10.76 8.35 7.80
CA ALA A 278 11.90 9.26 7.62
C ALA A 278 11.48 10.73 7.73
N ARG A 279 10.40 11.11 7.06
CA ARG A 279 9.79 12.45 7.15
C ARG A 279 9.41 12.80 8.59
N SER A 280 8.81 11.84 9.31
CA SER A 280 8.44 12.04 10.71
C SER A 280 9.68 12.28 11.57
N ALA A 281 10.73 11.46 11.41
CA ALA A 281 11.99 11.63 12.14
C ALA A 281 12.62 13.00 11.90
N LEU A 282 12.70 13.43 10.64
CA LEU A 282 13.32 14.70 10.27
C LEU A 282 12.46 15.91 10.70
N LYS A 283 11.14 15.87 10.51
CA LYS A 283 10.24 16.97 10.91
C LYS A 283 10.08 17.10 12.43
N THR A 284 10.19 16.01 13.17
CA THR A 284 10.08 16.03 14.63
C THR A 284 11.41 16.31 15.34
N LYS A 285 12.52 16.49 14.60
CA LYS A 285 13.86 16.78 15.13
C LYS A 285 13.83 17.88 16.19
N ALA A 286 13.20 19.03 15.92
CA ALA A 286 13.12 20.15 16.84
C ALA A 286 12.39 19.80 18.16
N LYS A 287 11.32 18.99 18.08
CA LYS A 287 10.59 18.50 19.27
C LYS A 287 11.41 17.47 20.05
N LEU A 288 12.15 16.62 19.35
CA LEU A 288 13.05 15.64 19.94
C LEU A 288 14.23 16.32 20.66
N MET A 289 14.77 17.39 20.11
CA MET A 289 15.84 18.18 20.75
C MET A 289 15.43 18.74 22.10
N ALA A 290 14.15 19.07 22.29
CA ALA A 290 13.63 19.52 23.60
C ALA A 290 13.62 18.39 24.65
N VAL A 291 13.57 17.12 24.22
CA VAL A 291 13.55 15.95 25.11
C VAL A 291 14.95 15.33 25.26
N THR A 292 15.71 15.29 24.17
CA THR A 292 17.07 14.74 24.14
C THR A 292 17.99 15.57 23.24
N PRO A 293 19.06 16.15 23.76
CA PRO A 293 20.03 16.94 22.98
C PRO A 293 20.67 16.16 21.81
N LEU A 294 20.75 14.84 21.93
CA LEU A 294 21.30 13.98 20.86
C LEU A 294 20.53 14.05 19.56
N ALA A 295 19.27 14.48 19.60
CA ALA A 295 18.46 14.66 18.41
C ALA A 295 18.94 15.80 17.50
N SER A 296 19.86 16.65 17.97
CA SER A 296 20.50 17.69 17.13
C SER A 296 21.27 17.10 15.95
N GLU A 297 21.76 15.89 16.08
CA GLU A 297 22.58 15.21 15.06
C GLU A 297 21.74 14.37 14.06
N ILE A 298 20.41 14.31 14.26
CA ILE A 298 19.54 13.61 13.29
C ILE A 298 19.65 14.29 11.92
N GLU A 299 19.96 13.49 10.90
CA GLU A 299 20.07 13.97 9.53
C GLU A 299 19.58 12.92 8.52
N ALA A 300 19.28 13.41 7.33
CA ALA A 300 18.97 12.53 6.20
C ALA A 300 20.25 11.83 5.71
N PRO A 301 20.16 10.55 5.28
CA PRO A 301 21.25 9.94 4.56
C PRO A 301 21.51 10.69 3.24
N ASP A 302 22.78 10.80 2.85
CA ASP A 302 23.16 11.45 1.59
C ASP A 302 22.87 10.51 0.40
N PRO A 303 21.98 10.90 -0.54
CA PRO A 303 21.70 10.09 -1.71
C PRO A 303 22.88 9.93 -2.67
N ASP A 304 23.81 10.85 -2.63
CA ASP A 304 25.00 10.90 -3.51
C ASP A 304 26.24 10.27 -2.87
N GLU A 305 26.11 9.69 -1.66
CA GLU A 305 27.22 9.02 -0.95
C GLU A 305 27.79 7.87 -1.81
N LYS A 306 29.05 7.99 -2.14
CA LYS A 306 29.79 6.96 -2.90
C LYS A 306 30.17 5.82 -1.98
N ASN A 307 29.64 4.62 -2.19
CA ASN A 307 29.84 3.40 -1.39
C ASN A 307 29.30 3.48 0.05
N PRO A 308 28.00 3.76 0.22
CA PRO A 308 27.41 3.76 1.54
C PRO A 308 27.45 2.34 2.16
N VAL A 309 27.70 2.25 3.46
CA VAL A 309 27.61 0.99 4.23
C VAL A 309 26.24 0.34 4.09
N LEU A 310 25.21 1.18 4.10
CA LEU A 310 23.81 0.80 3.93
C LEU A 310 23.20 1.74 2.90
N ALA A 311 22.76 1.20 1.78
CA ALA A 311 22.04 1.95 0.76
C ALA A 311 20.83 2.67 1.37
N ILE A 312 20.48 3.81 0.83
CA ILE A 312 19.29 4.54 1.23
C ILE A 312 18.05 3.79 0.74
N HIS A 313 17.01 3.73 1.57
CA HIS A 313 15.74 3.16 1.14
C HIS A 313 15.12 4.03 0.03
N PRO A 314 14.60 3.43 -1.08
CA PRO A 314 14.04 4.20 -2.20
C PRO A 314 12.94 5.18 -1.78
N GLY A 315 12.10 4.82 -0.82
CA GLY A 315 11.07 5.71 -0.28
C GLY A 315 11.63 6.93 0.45
N VAL A 316 12.83 6.82 1.05
CA VAL A 316 13.54 7.94 1.66
C VAL A 316 14.17 8.83 0.58
N ALA A 317 14.86 8.22 -0.38
CA ALA A 317 15.46 8.93 -1.51
C ALA A 317 14.42 9.74 -2.28
N ALA A 318 13.25 9.13 -2.55
CA ALA A 318 12.14 9.81 -3.17
C ALA A 318 11.60 10.98 -2.33
N TYR A 319 11.47 10.82 -1.00
CA TYR A 319 11.09 11.92 -0.12
C TYR A 319 12.11 13.07 -0.13
N LEU A 320 13.40 12.77 -0.17
CA LEU A 320 14.45 13.79 -0.18
C LEU A 320 14.52 14.56 -1.51
N SER A 321 14.28 13.89 -2.64
CA SER A 321 14.35 14.49 -3.99
C SER A 321 13.11 15.28 -4.37
N SER A 322 11.90 14.78 -4.04
CA SER A 322 10.62 15.31 -4.55
C SER A 322 9.64 15.75 -3.45
N GLY A 323 9.99 15.65 -2.18
CA GLY A 323 9.11 15.99 -1.07
C GLY A 323 7.90 15.08 -0.97
N GLU A 324 6.68 15.62 -1.10
CA GLU A 324 5.44 14.83 -0.92
C GLU A 324 4.98 14.05 -2.17
N GLN A 325 5.60 14.25 -3.32
CA GLN A 325 5.14 13.71 -4.62
C GLN A 325 5.33 12.20 -4.80
N SER A 326 6.23 11.58 -4.04
CA SER A 326 6.54 10.13 -4.16
C SER A 326 5.35 9.20 -3.95
N PHE A 327 4.33 9.61 -3.16
CA PHE A 327 3.13 8.81 -2.94
C PHE A 327 2.26 8.69 -4.20
N ILE A 328 2.19 9.76 -4.99
CA ILE A 328 1.36 9.79 -6.20
C ILE A 328 1.97 8.91 -7.29
N ASP A 329 3.31 8.94 -7.44
CA ASP A 329 4.02 8.16 -8.47
C ASP A 329 3.91 6.65 -8.22
N GLU A 330 4.03 6.22 -6.97
CA GLU A 330 3.86 4.80 -6.60
C GLU A 330 2.38 4.37 -6.73
N ALA A 331 1.44 5.23 -6.32
CA ALA A 331 0.01 5.00 -6.47
C ALA A 331 -0.41 4.92 -7.94
N GLN A 332 0.22 5.67 -8.83
CA GLN A 332 -0.09 5.70 -10.26
C GLN A 332 0.05 4.31 -10.90
N THR A 333 1.08 3.55 -10.54
CA THR A 333 1.27 2.18 -11.04
C THR A 333 0.11 1.26 -10.64
N TYR A 334 -0.39 1.38 -9.41
CA TYR A 334 -1.54 0.60 -8.95
C TYR A 334 -2.85 1.09 -9.55
N PHE A 335 -3.00 2.40 -9.79
CA PHE A 335 -4.16 2.95 -10.52
C PHE A 335 -4.27 2.38 -11.94
N TYR A 336 -3.16 2.25 -12.66
CA TYR A 336 -3.15 1.61 -13.98
C TYR A 336 -3.43 0.11 -13.89
N ALA A 337 -2.82 -0.59 -12.93
CA ALA A 337 -2.99 -2.03 -12.74
C ALA A 337 -4.44 -2.42 -12.38
N ILE A 338 -5.19 -1.56 -11.70
CA ILE A 338 -6.59 -1.78 -11.29
C ILE A 338 -7.56 -1.13 -12.28
N GLY A 339 -7.26 0.07 -12.74
CA GLY A 339 -8.14 0.86 -13.62
C GLY A 339 -8.35 0.24 -14.98
N ILE A 340 -7.30 -0.35 -15.59
CA ILE A 340 -7.39 -0.98 -16.90
C ILE A 340 -8.31 -2.22 -16.87
N PRO A 341 -8.15 -3.21 -15.98
CA PRO A 341 -9.06 -4.34 -15.88
C PRO A 341 -10.51 -3.91 -15.57
N LEU A 342 -10.70 -2.93 -14.69
CA LEU A 342 -12.01 -2.43 -14.33
C LEU A 342 -12.72 -1.77 -15.52
N SER A 343 -11.98 -1.04 -16.35
CA SER A 343 -12.48 -0.44 -17.60
C SER A 343 -12.89 -1.51 -18.61
N ILE A 344 -12.10 -2.59 -18.76
CA ILE A 344 -12.41 -3.72 -19.64
C ILE A 344 -13.69 -4.43 -19.18
N ILE A 345 -13.81 -4.70 -17.88
CA ILE A 345 -14.99 -5.33 -17.27
C ILE A 345 -16.23 -4.44 -17.49
N GLY A 346 -16.11 -3.13 -17.23
CA GLY A 346 -17.19 -2.18 -17.45
C GLY A 346 -17.66 -2.14 -18.90
N SER A 347 -16.72 -2.15 -19.84
CA SER A 347 -17.01 -2.20 -21.28
C SER A 347 -17.68 -3.50 -21.69
N ALA A 348 -17.22 -4.64 -21.16
CA ALA A 348 -17.82 -5.94 -21.42
C ALA A 348 -19.26 -6.02 -20.90
N ILE A 349 -19.53 -5.51 -19.70
CA ILE A 349 -20.89 -5.42 -19.14
C ILE A 349 -21.77 -4.53 -20.02
N ALA A 350 -21.28 -3.39 -20.50
CA ALA A 350 -22.04 -2.49 -21.38
C ALA A 350 -22.38 -3.16 -22.73
N ILE A 351 -21.45 -3.90 -23.32
CA ILE A 351 -21.67 -4.63 -24.57
C ILE A 351 -22.71 -5.74 -24.38
N VAL A 352 -22.55 -6.55 -23.32
CA VAL A 352 -23.50 -7.66 -23.03
C VAL A 352 -24.91 -7.12 -22.74
N SER A 353 -25.04 -6.06 -21.96
CA SER A 353 -26.33 -5.44 -21.68
C SER A 353 -26.97 -4.83 -22.94
N GLY A 354 -26.14 -4.25 -23.82
CA GLY A 354 -26.58 -3.76 -25.13
C GLY A 354 -27.07 -4.90 -26.06
N MET A 355 -26.36 -6.02 -26.10
CA MET A 355 -26.79 -7.20 -26.87
C MET A 355 -28.07 -7.82 -26.36
N LEU A 356 -28.25 -7.92 -25.04
CA LEU A 356 -29.48 -8.44 -24.44
C LEU A 356 -30.68 -7.53 -24.75
N ARG A 357 -30.52 -6.22 -24.67
CA ARG A 357 -31.58 -5.22 -25.00
C ARG A 357 -31.94 -5.27 -26.48
N ASN A 358 -30.96 -5.46 -27.38
CA ASN A 358 -31.25 -5.59 -28.83
C ASN A 358 -32.05 -6.84 -29.16
N LYS A 359 -31.78 -7.97 -28.50
CA LYS A 359 -32.57 -9.21 -28.69
C LYS A 359 -34.02 -9.05 -28.21
N GLU A 360 -34.26 -8.34 -27.11
CA GLU A 360 -35.59 -8.06 -26.61
C GLU A 360 -36.39 -7.17 -27.59
N LEU A 361 -35.76 -6.12 -28.11
CA LEU A 361 -36.39 -5.22 -29.10
C LEU A 361 -36.75 -5.94 -30.43
N GLN A 362 -35.87 -6.82 -30.92
CA GLN A 362 -36.13 -7.63 -32.11
C GLN A 362 -37.31 -8.61 -31.91
N GLY A 363 -37.39 -9.21 -30.73
CA GLY A 363 -38.51 -10.12 -30.42
C GLY A 363 -39.88 -9.40 -30.36
N ASP A 364 -39.91 -8.17 -29.87
CA ASP A 364 -41.15 -7.38 -29.80
C ASP A 364 -41.57 -6.82 -31.19
N GLN A 365 -40.62 -6.41 -32.02
CA GLN A 365 -40.88 -6.03 -33.40
C GLN A 365 -41.45 -7.20 -34.22
N GLN A 366 -40.95 -8.41 -34.08
CA GLN A 366 -41.45 -9.62 -34.75
C GLN A 366 -42.90 -9.92 -34.34
N ARG A 367 -43.26 -9.74 -33.09
CA ARG A 367 -44.63 -9.96 -32.59
C ARG A 367 -45.62 -8.95 -33.15
N ILE A 368 -45.25 -7.65 -33.18
CA ILE A 368 -46.07 -6.61 -33.81
C ILE A 368 -46.27 -6.91 -35.28
N PHE A 369 -45.19 -7.28 -35.98
CA PHE A 369 -45.29 -7.65 -37.42
C PHE A 369 -46.22 -8.84 -37.64
N ARG A 370 -46.15 -9.88 -36.80
CA ARG A 370 -47.05 -11.07 -36.93
C ARG A 370 -48.53 -10.68 -36.69
N LEU A 371 -48.83 -9.79 -35.75
CA LEU A 371 -50.19 -9.30 -35.55
C LEU A 371 -50.73 -8.54 -36.77
N LEU A 372 -49.87 -7.77 -37.46
CA LEU A 372 -50.24 -7.09 -38.69
C LEU A 372 -50.48 -8.07 -39.85
N VAL A 373 -49.67 -9.14 -39.96
CA VAL A 373 -49.83 -10.21 -40.94
C VAL A 373 -51.15 -10.96 -40.69
N ILE A 374 -51.51 -11.28 -39.44
CA ILE A 374 -52.81 -11.89 -39.09
C ILE A 374 -53.95 -10.99 -39.50
N ALA A 375 -53.85 -9.67 -39.38
CA ALA A 375 -54.87 -8.73 -39.84
C ALA A 375 -55.06 -8.77 -41.37
N ASP A 376 -53.99 -8.87 -42.13
CA ASP A 376 -53.98 -8.96 -43.58
C ASP A 376 -54.53 -10.30 -44.07
N GLU A 377 -54.03 -11.41 -43.54
CA GLU A 377 -54.47 -12.77 -43.86
C GLU A 377 -55.98 -12.98 -43.52
N ALA A 378 -56.45 -12.37 -42.42
CA ALA A 378 -57.88 -12.45 -42.03
C ALA A 378 -58.83 -11.82 -43.07
N GLY A 379 -58.39 -10.88 -43.93
CA GLY A 379 -59.20 -10.23 -44.95
C GLY A 379 -59.72 -11.20 -46.02
N ASP A 380 -58.90 -12.21 -46.39
CA ASP A 380 -59.26 -13.15 -47.49
C ASP A 380 -59.57 -14.56 -47.01
N ALA A 381 -59.36 -14.86 -45.68
CA ALA A 381 -59.50 -16.19 -45.10
C ALA A 381 -60.88 -16.82 -45.25
N ASP A 382 -60.95 -18.12 -45.48
CA ASP A 382 -62.15 -18.92 -45.37
C ASP A 382 -62.55 -19.19 -43.90
N ARG A 383 -63.59 -20.00 -43.66
CA ARG A 383 -64.09 -20.19 -42.28
C ARG A 383 -63.11 -21.01 -41.41
N GLU A 384 -62.40 -21.98 -41.97
CA GLU A 384 -61.51 -22.86 -41.27
C GLU A 384 -60.14 -22.16 -41.01
N GLU A 385 -59.69 -21.40 -42.01
CA GLU A 385 -58.51 -20.53 -41.89
C GLU A 385 -58.75 -19.40 -40.88
N LEU A 386 -59.89 -18.80 -40.81
CA LEU A 386 -60.21 -17.76 -39.84
C LEU A 386 -60.23 -18.25 -38.42
N ASP A 387 -60.75 -19.47 -38.17
CA ASP A 387 -60.69 -20.10 -36.84
C ASP A 387 -59.22 -20.42 -36.40
N THR A 388 -58.32 -20.72 -37.36
CA THR A 388 -56.91 -20.94 -37.12
C THR A 388 -56.17 -19.62 -36.77
N LEU A 389 -56.43 -18.57 -37.57
CA LEU A 389 -55.92 -17.22 -37.34
C LEU A 389 -56.42 -16.61 -36.00
N GLU A 390 -57.67 -16.91 -35.59
CA GLU A 390 -58.19 -16.49 -34.29
C GLU A 390 -57.46 -17.18 -33.11
N LYS A 391 -57.11 -18.45 -33.23
CA LYS A 391 -56.32 -19.16 -32.20
C LYS A 391 -54.91 -18.56 -32.10
N GLU A 392 -54.29 -18.28 -33.26
CA GLU A 392 -52.96 -17.68 -33.30
C GLU A 392 -52.96 -16.24 -32.78
N PHE A 393 -53.97 -15.45 -33.08
CA PHE A 393 -54.19 -14.13 -32.52
C PHE A 393 -54.29 -14.16 -31.00
N LYS A 394 -55.14 -15.07 -30.44
CA LYS A 394 -55.28 -15.22 -28.99
C LYS A 394 -53.99 -15.59 -28.32
N ALA A 395 -53.17 -16.50 -28.91
CA ALA A 395 -51.88 -16.87 -28.40
C ALA A 395 -50.88 -15.69 -28.42
N SER A 396 -50.86 -14.90 -29.51
CA SER A 396 -50.01 -13.72 -29.66
C SER A 396 -50.39 -12.61 -28.68
N VAL A 397 -51.67 -12.36 -28.46
CA VAL A 397 -52.16 -11.39 -27.46
C VAL A 397 -51.82 -11.84 -26.05
N ALA A 398 -51.98 -13.12 -25.69
CA ALA A 398 -51.62 -13.62 -24.37
C ALA A 398 -50.10 -13.46 -24.09
N ALA A 399 -49.25 -13.70 -25.09
CA ALA A 399 -47.82 -13.49 -25.00
C ALA A 399 -47.41 -12.02 -24.84
N CYS A 400 -48.16 -11.09 -25.47
CA CYS A 400 -47.96 -9.64 -25.33
C CYS A 400 -48.43 -9.14 -23.95
N VAL A 401 -49.57 -9.61 -23.47
CA VAL A 401 -50.12 -9.23 -22.15
C VAL A 401 -49.27 -9.76 -21.01
N GLY A 402 -48.73 -10.97 -21.11
CA GLY A 402 -47.79 -11.55 -20.12
C GLY A 402 -46.58 -10.65 -19.90
N LYS A 403 -45.97 -10.11 -20.97
CA LYS A 403 -44.86 -9.17 -20.90
C LYS A 403 -45.23 -7.79 -20.34
N LEU A 404 -46.42 -7.30 -20.62
CA LEU A 404 -46.92 -6.03 -20.07
C LEU A 404 -47.06 -6.06 -18.54
N ILE A 405 -47.39 -7.23 -17.98
CA ILE A 405 -47.47 -7.45 -16.54
C ILE A 405 -46.08 -7.49 -15.91
N GLU A 406 -45.04 -7.95 -16.63
CA GLU A 406 -43.63 -8.03 -16.16
C GLU A 406 -42.87 -6.70 -16.19
N GLY A 407 -43.42 -5.61 -16.69
CA GLY A 407 -42.88 -4.27 -16.45
C GLY A 407 -42.16 -3.60 -17.60
N SER A 408 -42.69 -3.66 -18.84
CA SER A 408 -42.17 -2.88 -19.98
C SER A 408 -42.66 -1.42 -19.93
N ASN A 409 -41.80 -0.49 -20.41
CA ASN A 409 -42.01 0.96 -20.38
C ASN A 409 -43.27 1.38 -21.18
N THR A 410 -43.99 2.37 -20.67
CA THR A 410 -45.23 2.95 -21.22
C THR A 410 -45.13 3.42 -22.67
N THR A 411 -43.94 3.68 -23.20
CA THR A 411 -43.73 4.20 -24.57
C THR A 411 -43.89 3.12 -25.65
N GLU A 412 -43.73 1.84 -25.32
CA GLU A 412 -43.86 0.71 -26.26
C GLU A 412 -45.29 0.12 -26.33
N GLN A 413 -46.19 0.55 -25.44
CA GLN A 413 -47.53 0.03 -25.32
C GLN A 413 -48.46 0.49 -26.48
N ALA A 414 -48.24 1.70 -27.02
CA ALA A 414 -49.09 2.27 -28.06
C ALA A 414 -49.04 1.49 -29.40
N PRO A 415 -47.89 1.11 -29.95
CA PRO A 415 -47.87 0.34 -31.21
C PRO A 415 -48.40 -1.10 -31.05
N VAL A 416 -48.20 -1.73 -29.90
CA VAL A 416 -48.73 -3.08 -29.62
C VAL A 416 -50.23 -3.07 -29.50
N SER A 417 -50.82 -2.12 -28.77
CA SER A 417 -52.27 -1.99 -28.61
C SER A 417 -52.96 -1.67 -29.94
N LEU A 418 -52.31 -0.85 -30.78
CA LEU A 418 -52.84 -0.54 -32.11
C LEU A 418 -52.84 -1.75 -33.02
N ALA A 419 -51.77 -2.56 -33.02
CA ALA A 419 -51.68 -3.80 -33.82
C ALA A 419 -52.72 -4.85 -33.37
N ILE A 420 -52.94 -5.01 -32.06
CA ILE A 420 -53.93 -5.90 -31.49
C ILE A 420 -55.34 -5.45 -31.93
N GLU A 421 -55.65 -4.16 -31.84
CA GLU A 421 -56.96 -3.63 -32.22
C GLU A 421 -57.20 -3.77 -33.71
N HIS A 422 -56.17 -3.57 -34.54
CA HIS A 422 -56.28 -3.74 -36.00
C HIS A 422 -56.57 -5.18 -36.41
N ALA A 423 -55.80 -6.14 -35.86
CA ALA A 423 -55.98 -7.57 -36.11
C ALA A 423 -57.34 -8.05 -35.61
N ARG A 424 -57.80 -7.60 -34.44
CA ARG A 424 -59.14 -7.89 -33.92
C ARG A 424 -60.24 -7.43 -34.83
N ARG A 425 -60.18 -6.18 -35.30
CA ARG A 425 -61.25 -5.62 -36.23
C ARG A 425 -61.27 -6.36 -37.55
N ALA A 426 -60.09 -6.76 -38.09
CA ALA A 426 -60.07 -7.52 -39.36
C ALA A 426 -60.72 -8.89 -39.19
N ILE A 427 -60.45 -9.64 -38.12
CA ILE A 427 -61.06 -10.93 -37.82
C ILE A 427 -62.58 -10.78 -37.61
N GLU A 428 -63.03 -9.79 -36.84
CA GLU A 428 -64.47 -9.54 -36.60
C GLU A 428 -65.22 -9.16 -37.88
N ALA A 429 -64.61 -8.29 -38.71
CA ALA A 429 -65.22 -7.89 -40.00
C ALA A 429 -65.35 -9.08 -40.95
N ARG A 430 -64.33 -9.95 -41.05
CA ARG A 430 -64.44 -11.13 -41.91
C ARG A 430 -65.44 -12.15 -41.41
N ARG A 431 -65.54 -12.35 -40.11
CA ARG A 431 -66.50 -13.24 -39.47
C ARG A 431 -67.94 -12.81 -39.77
N MET A 432 -68.22 -11.50 -39.74
CA MET A 432 -69.52 -10.96 -40.12
C MET A 432 -69.83 -11.18 -41.64
N ALA A 433 -68.81 -10.99 -42.49
CA ALA A 433 -68.94 -11.18 -43.91
C ALA A 433 -69.23 -12.64 -44.30
N ILE A 434 -68.55 -13.62 -43.65
CA ILE A 434 -68.85 -15.04 -43.85
C ILE A 434 -70.21 -15.43 -43.31
N GLY A 435 -70.65 -14.88 -42.15
CA GLY A 435 -71.93 -15.11 -41.54
C GLY A 435 -73.11 -14.56 -42.40
N THR A 436 -72.92 -13.39 -43.02
CA THR A 436 -73.93 -12.80 -43.96
C THR A 436 -74.01 -13.54 -45.28
N ARG A 437 -72.93 -14.24 -45.75
CA ARG A 437 -73.03 -15.10 -46.94
C ARG A 437 -73.72 -16.43 -46.67
N ALA A 438 -73.58 -17.00 -45.49
CA ALA A 438 -74.23 -18.26 -45.12
C ALA A 438 -75.75 -18.17 -44.93
N ALA A 439 -76.32 -17.00 -44.61
CA ALA A 439 -77.69 -16.78 -44.37
C ALA A 439 -78.59 -16.97 -45.63
N PRO A 440 -78.24 -16.52 -46.86
CA PRO A 440 -79.03 -16.76 -48.06
C PRO A 440 -78.98 -18.17 -48.61
N GLU A 441 -77.87 -18.96 -48.37
CA GLU A 441 -77.72 -20.35 -48.79
C GLU A 441 -78.58 -21.30 -47.93
N ALA A 442 -78.60 -21.11 -46.62
CA ALA A 442 -79.50 -21.86 -45.72
C ALA A 442 -80.97 -21.62 -46.04
N ALA A 443 -81.34 -20.39 -46.47
CA ALA A 443 -82.70 -20.06 -46.87
C ALA A 443 -83.08 -20.67 -48.26
N ARG A 444 -82.09 -20.98 -49.13
CA ARG A 444 -82.34 -21.72 -50.40
C ARG A 444 -82.48 -23.21 -50.19
N ALA A 445 -81.63 -23.82 -49.41
CA ALA A 445 -81.67 -25.25 -49.06
C ALA A 445 -82.96 -25.63 -48.37
N GLY A 446 -83.51 -24.80 -47.46
CA GLY A 446 -84.75 -25.05 -46.79
C GLY A 446 -85.98 -24.86 -47.72
N LYS A 447 -85.88 -24.15 -48.88
CA LYS A 447 -86.96 -24.04 -49.88
C LYS A 447 -86.96 -25.24 -50.81
N ASP A 448 -85.86 -25.84 -51.12
CA ASP A 448 -85.77 -27.05 -51.97
C ASP A 448 -86.23 -28.29 -51.22
N GLU A 449 -86.04 -28.37 -49.91
CA GLU A 449 -86.45 -29.51 -49.05
C GLU A 449 -88.00 -29.50 -48.85
N VAL A 450 -88.65 -28.30 -48.81
CA VAL A 450 -90.09 -28.15 -48.74
C VAL A 450 -90.75 -28.41 -50.10
N ALA A 451 -90.09 -28.24 -51.24
CA ALA A 451 -90.58 -28.57 -52.55
C ALA A 451 -90.58 -30.08 -52.84
N ALA A 452 -89.59 -30.85 -52.33
CA ALA A 452 -89.49 -32.28 -52.49
C ALA A 452 -90.52 -33.09 -51.64
N GLN A 453 -91.00 -32.54 -50.54
CA GLN A 453 -92.05 -33.19 -49.71
C GLN A 453 -93.45 -33.02 -50.23
N LYS A 454 -93.74 -32.29 -51.32
CA LYS A 454 -95.05 -32.06 -51.86
C LYS A 454 -95.43 -32.92 -53.06
N GLU A 455 -94.50 -33.75 -53.56
CA GLU A 455 -94.69 -34.67 -54.71
C GLU A 455 -94.89 -36.14 -54.40
N THR A 456 -94.76 -36.54 -53.10
CA THR A 456 -95.02 -37.95 -52.73
C THR A 456 -96.12 -38.11 -51.71
N GLY A 457 -97.33 -37.77 -52.12
CA GLY A 457 -98.59 -38.02 -51.41
C GLY A 457 -99.61 -38.68 -52.28
N ALA A 458 -99.68 -39.96 -52.28
CA ALA A 458 -100.89 -40.73 -52.64
C ALA A 458 -100.75 -42.16 -52.08
N ALA A 459 -101.70 -42.43 -51.28
CA ALA A 459 -102.25 -43.58 -50.61
C ALA A 459 -102.22 -44.97 -51.39
N PRO A 460 -102.86 -46.02 -50.94
CA PRO A 460 -103.20 -46.50 -49.58
C PRO A 460 -102.94 -48.02 -49.35
N LEU A 461 -103.46 -48.56 -48.26
CA LEU A 461 -103.96 -49.91 -47.96
C LEU A 461 -103.07 -50.89 -47.15
N VAL A 462 -103.56 -51.13 -45.96
CA VAL A 462 -104.25 -52.27 -45.39
C VAL A 462 -103.38 -53.51 -45.02
N SER A 463 -103.65 -53.96 -43.78
CA SER A 463 -103.73 -55.25 -43.17
C SER A 463 -102.46 -55.67 -42.45
N ASP A 464 -102.53 -55.90 -41.25
CA ASP A 464 -103.07 -57.00 -40.42
C ASP A 464 -101.95 -57.82 -39.71
N SER A 465 -102.24 -58.03 -38.50
CA SER A 465 -102.03 -59.19 -37.64
C SER A 465 -100.60 -59.48 -37.10
N ALA A 466 -100.57 -59.40 -35.83
CA ALA A 466 -100.33 -60.49 -34.84
C ALA A 466 -98.83 -60.99 -34.72
N SER A 467 -98.25 -60.77 -33.66
CA SER A 467 -97.97 -61.58 -32.46
C SER A 467 -97.03 -60.90 -31.53
#